data_2c273df9130a298cd9dcd8d208603535
#
_entry.id   2c273df9130a298cd9dcd8d208603535
#
_cell.length_a   1.000
_cell.length_b   1.000
_cell.length_c   1.000
_cell.angle_alpha   90.00
_cell.angle_beta   90.00
_cell.angle_gamma   90.00
#
_symmetry.space_group_name_H-M   'P 1'
#
loop_
_entity.id
_entity.type
_entity.pdbx_description
1 polymer ?
#
loop_
_entity_poly.entity_id
_entity_poly.type
_entity_poly.pdbx_seq_one_letter_code
_entity_poly.pdbx_strand_id
1 'polypeptide(L)'
;MVDAIDEMVIVQRGKELGYTLSDQQFKSVVDNIRKENKIETDEQFQAALKSENLSMADLRRNLERSMISQRVQQNEVLAKIGVTDDEAKKYYDAHLNEFTTPPTVTLREILVSVAGDSKTMNVAADEAAQAKVLQIRKRAIGGENFEKLASEVSDSPSKANAGLIGPLSVNDLSPDLRKMVESMKAGDVSEPLRTARGYQLLKLESITPTNTMPLDKAREQISERVFTDKRKAEYLKYLQKLRAQAIIEWKNEDVKKAF
;
A
#
# COMPACT_ATOMS: atom_id res chain seq x y z
N MET A 1 18.65 -24.14 -3.74
CA MET A 1 18.89 -25.27 -4.66
C MET A 1 17.97 -25.21 -5.85
N VAL A 2 16.66 -25.13 -5.68
CA VAL A 2 15.67 -24.97 -6.78
C VAL A 2 16.05 -23.80 -7.67
N ASP A 3 16.36 -22.65 -7.09
CA ASP A 3 16.72 -21.41 -7.83
C ASP A 3 17.96 -21.59 -8.71
N ALA A 4 18.93 -22.39 -8.27
CA ALA A 4 20.13 -22.67 -9.07
C ALA A 4 19.82 -23.52 -10.30
N ILE A 5 18.89 -24.48 -10.18
CA ILE A 5 18.42 -25.28 -11.32
C ILE A 5 17.64 -24.41 -12.28
N ASP A 6 16.77 -23.54 -11.76
CA ASP A 6 15.99 -22.61 -12.57
C ASP A 6 16.89 -21.68 -13.40
N GLU A 7 17.91 -21.13 -12.76
CA GLU A 7 18.91 -20.32 -13.48
C GLU A 7 19.61 -21.14 -14.56
N MET A 8 20.02 -22.38 -14.24
CA MET A 8 20.71 -23.25 -15.21
C MET A 8 19.82 -23.56 -16.43
N VAL A 9 18.55 -23.96 -16.22
CA VAL A 9 17.67 -24.31 -17.33
C VAL A 9 17.29 -23.09 -18.18
N ILE A 10 17.14 -21.90 -17.56
CA ILE A 10 16.91 -20.64 -18.26
C ILE A 10 18.13 -20.28 -19.12
N VAL A 11 19.34 -20.33 -18.55
CA VAL A 11 20.58 -20.00 -19.27
C VAL A 11 20.80 -20.98 -20.41
N GLN A 12 20.57 -22.28 -20.19
CA GLN A 12 20.65 -23.28 -21.24
C GLN A 12 19.66 -22.95 -22.38
N ARG A 13 18.40 -22.68 -22.04
CA ARG A 13 17.38 -22.30 -23.01
C ARG A 13 17.78 -21.07 -23.81
N GLY A 14 18.32 -20.05 -23.14
CA GLY A 14 18.80 -18.85 -23.83
C GLY A 14 19.95 -19.12 -24.80
N LYS A 15 20.88 -20.01 -24.46
CA LYS A 15 21.95 -20.45 -25.35
C LYS A 15 21.41 -21.21 -26.58
N GLU A 16 20.42 -22.08 -26.37
CA GLU A 16 19.72 -22.77 -27.49
C GLU A 16 19.04 -21.77 -28.43
N LEU A 17 18.56 -20.63 -27.92
CA LEU A 17 17.98 -19.52 -28.68
C LEU A 17 19.04 -18.61 -29.32
N GLY A 18 20.34 -18.91 -29.14
CA GLY A 18 21.45 -18.12 -29.67
C GLY A 18 21.76 -16.84 -28.91
N TYR A 19 21.29 -16.71 -27.68
CA TYR A 19 21.61 -15.53 -26.86
C TYR A 19 23.03 -15.65 -26.29
N THR A 20 23.88 -14.67 -26.60
CA THR A 20 25.28 -14.59 -26.18
C THR A 20 25.62 -13.15 -25.80
N LEU A 21 26.64 -12.98 -24.99
CA LEU A 21 27.21 -11.67 -24.66
C LEU A 21 28.40 -11.41 -25.56
N SER A 22 28.24 -10.52 -26.54
CA SER A 22 29.35 -10.15 -27.43
C SER A 22 30.46 -9.38 -26.70
N ASP A 23 31.67 -9.37 -27.23
CA ASP A 23 32.80 -8.62 -26.63
C ASP A 23 32.51 -7.12 -26.56
N GLN A 24 31.84 -6.57 -27.55
CA GLN A 24 31.46 -5.17 -27.59
C GLN A 24 30.43 -4.84 -26.47
N GLN A 25 29.43 -5.69 -26.27
CA GLN A 25 28.45 -5.54 -25.21
C GLN A 25 29.10 -5.68 -23.81
N PHE A 26 29.97 -6.68 -23.63
CA PHE A 26 30.71 -6.85 -22.40
C PHE A 26 31.56 -5.63 -22.06
N LYS A 27 32.31 -5.10 -23.03
CA LYS A 27 33.11 -3.89 -22.87
C LYS A 27 32.24 -2.70 -22.46
N SER A 28 31.11 -2.50 -23.16
CA SER A 28 30.18 -1.40 -22.83
C SER A 28 29.63 -1.49 -21.40
N VAL A 29 29.31 -2.69 -20.93
CA VAL A 29 28.83 -2.90 -19.55
C VAL A 29 29.95 -2.61 -18.54
N VAL A 30 31.18 -3.10 -18.81
CA VAL A 30 32.35 -2.82 -17.96
C VAL A 30 32.64 -1.31 -17.89
N ASP A 31 32.59 -0.61 -19.02
CA ASP A 31 32.79 0.85 -19.05
C ASP A 31 31.72 1.59 -18.25
N ASN A 32 30.47 1.15 -18.29
CA ASN A 32 29.37 1.72 -17.47
C ASN A 32 29.60 1.44 -15.98
N ILE A 33 29.95 0.21 -15.59
CA ILE A 33 30.26 -0.15 -14.20
C ILE A 33 31.39 0.76 -13.66
N ARG A 34 32.45 0.94 -14.45
CA ARG A 34 33.57 1.80 -14.09
C ARG A 34 33.13 3.25 -13.88
N LYS A 35 32.34 3.79 -14.80
CA LYS A 35 31.80 5.14 -14.74
C LYS A 35 30.91 5.37 -13.50
N GLU A 36 30.00 4.45 -13.22
CA GLU A 36 29.07 4.55 -12.09
C GLU A 36 29.82 4.48 -10.74
N ASN A 37 30.87 3.67 -10.66
CA ASN A 37 31.70 3.50 -9.45
C ASN A 37 32.90 4.43 -9.39
N LYS A 38 33.05 5.39 -10.37
CA LYS A 38 34.16 6.34 -10.44
C LYS A 38 35.55 5.67 -10.47
N ILE A 39 35.64 4.56 -11.18
CA ILE A 39 36.88 3.80 -11.37
C ILE A 39 37.53 4.26 -12.66
N GLU A 40 38.65 4.95 -12.55
CA GLU A 40 39.33 5.60 -13.70
C GLU A 40 40.38 4.71 -14.36
N THR A 41 41.01 3.82 -13.58
CA THR A 41 42.11 2.99 -14.10
C THR A 41 41.78 1.50 -14.08
N ASP A 42 42.53 0.72 -14.90
CA ASP A 42 42.37 -0.72 -14.95
C ASP A 42 42.83 -1.38 -13.65
N GLU A 43 43.87 -0.84 -12.99
CA GLU A 43 44.35 -1.32 -11.72
C GLU A 43 43.30 -1.21 -10.62
N GLN A 44 42.63 -0.07 -10.57
CA GLN A 44 41.51 0.16 -9.63
C GLN A 44 40.36 -0.83 -9.89
N PHE A 45 40.03 -1.08 -11.16
CA PHE A 45 38.98 -2.05 -11.50
C PHE A 45 39.37 -3.49 -11.12
N GLN A 46 40.60 -3.89 -11.39
CA GLN A 46 41.12 -5.21 -10.98
C GLN A 46 41.15 -5.36 -9.45
N ALA A 47 41.53 -4.30 -8.72
CA ALA A 47 41.48 -4.29 -7.27
C ALA A 47 40.06 -4.44 -6.72
N ALA A 48 39.10 -3.74 -7.32
CA ALA A 48 37.70 -3.87 -6.95
C ALA A 48 37.14 -5.28 -7.21
N LEU A 49 37.44 -5.88 -8.36
CA LEU A 49 37.07 -7.26 -8.63
C LEU A 49 37.68 -8.24 -7.63
N LYS A 50 38.97 -8.05 -7.29
CA LYS A 50 39.66 -8.88 -6.33
C LYS A 50 39.12 -8.78 -4.91
N SER A 51 38.65 -7.60 -4.51
CA SER A 51 37.97 -7.42 -3.20
C SER A 51 36.67 -8.21 -3.11
N GLU A 52 35.99 -8.41 -4.24
CA GLU A 52 34.79 -9.24 -4.36
C GLU A 52 35.08 -10.72 -4.69
N ASN A 53 36.36 -11.11 -4.68
CA ASN A 53 36.83 -12.47 -5.05
C ASN A 53 36.41 -12.86 -6.48
N LEU A 54 36.35 -11.91 -7.41
CA LEU A 54 35.97 -12.11 -8.81
C LEU A 54 37.16 -11.90 -9.75
N SER A 55 37.24 -12.72 -10.79
CA SER A 55 38.07 -12.45 -11.95
C SER A 55 37.25 -11.79 -13.07
N MET A 56 37.93 -11.22 -14.08
CA MET A 56 37.27 -10.73 -15.30
C MET A 56 36.46 -11.82 -16.00
N ALA A 57 36.93 -13.07 -15.96
CA ALA A 57 36.22 -14.20 -16.53
C ALA A 57 34.95 -14.55 -15.73
N ASP A 58 34.99 -14.40 -14.40
CA ASP A 58 33.82 -14.59 -13.55
C ASP A 58 32.79 -13.47 -13.78
N LEU A 59 33.24 -12.22 -13.85
CA LEU A 59 32.38 -11.08 -14.17
C LEU A 59 31.67 -11.31 -15.51
N ARG A 60 32.42 -11.70 -16.55
CA ARG A 60 31.85 -11.99 -17.85
C ARG A 60 30.79 -13.09 -17.79
N ARG A 61 31.08 -14.20 -17.12
CA ARG A 61 30.12 -15.31 -16.96
C ARG A 61 28.85 -14.88 -16.24
N ASN A 62 28.99 -14.08 -15.17
CA ASN A 62 27.87 -13.59 -14.40
C ASN A 62 27.00 -12.63 -15.22
N LEU A 63 27.61 -11.71 -15.93
CA LEU A 63 26.91 -10.78 -16.83
C LEU A 63 26.22 -11.52 -17.98
N GLU A 64 26.88 -12.49 -18.58
CA GLU A 64 26.27 -13.31 -19.64
C GLU A 64 25.05 -14.08 -19.14
N ARG A 65 25.14 -14.73 -17.99
CA ARG A 65 24.00 -15.43 -17.36
C ARG A 65 22.85 -14.50 -17.09
N SER A 66 23.10 -13.35 -16.46
CA SER A 66 22.08 -12.35 -16.14
C SER A 66 21.40 -11.85 -17.41
N MET A 67 22.17 -11.49 -18.44
CA MET A 67 21.63 -11.00 -19.70
C MET A 67 20.81 -12.06 -20.43
N ILE A 68 21.28 -13.31 -20.47
CA ILE A 68 20.55 -14.42 -21.09
C ILE A 68 19.23 -14.63 -20.36
N SER A 69 19.26 -14.67 -19.02
CA SER A 69 18.05 -14.85 -18.21
C SER A 69 17.03 -13.75 -18.44
N GLN A 70 17.48 -12.49 -18.50
CA GLN A 70 16.60 -11.35 -18.79
C GLN A 70 15.99 -11.44 -20.19
N ARG A 71 16.79 -11.81 -21.22
CA ARG A 71 16.29 -11.96 -22.60
C ARG A 71 15.27 -13.09 -22.72
N VAL A 72 15.53 -14.23 -22.08
CA VAL A 72 14.58 -15.36 -22.06
C VAL A 72 13.29 -14.93 -21.37
N GLN A 73 13.36 -14.29 -20.21
CA GLN A 73 12.17 -13.76 -19.55
C GLN A 73 11.40 -12.78 -20.44
N GLN A 74 12.10 -11.82 -21.05
CA GLN A 74 11.47 -10.81 -21.89
C GLN A 74 10.77 -11.44 -23.08
N ASN A 75 11.44 -12.32 -23.81
CA ASN A 75 10.95 -12.81 -25.11
C ASN A 75 10.04 -14.04 -24.98
N GLU A 76 10.31 -14.93 -24.03
CA GLU A 76 9.56 -16.18 -23.89
C GLU A 76 8.39 -16.08 -22.92
N VAL A 77 8.40 -15.08 -22.00
CA VAL A 77 7.35 -14.89 -21.02
C VAL A 77 6.66 -13.55 -21.22
N LEU A 78 7.37 -12.44 -21.00
CA LEU A 78 6.74 -11.12 -20.93
C LEU A 78 6.11 -10.68 -22.26
N ALA A 79 6.77 -10.92 -23.37
CA ALA A 79 6.25 -10.57 -24.70
C ALA A 79 4.95 -11.31 -25.08
N LYS A 80 4.61 -12.38 -24.36
CA LYS A 80 3.41 -13.18 -24.58
C LYS A 80 2.26 -12.85 -23.64
N ILE A 81 2.49 -11.96 -22.66
CA ILE A 81 1.50 -11.55 -21.67
C ILE A 81 0.78 -10.30 -22.17
N GLY A 82 -0.52 -10.43 -22.35
CA GLY A 82 -1.42 -9.30 -22.55
C GLY A 82 -2.47 -9.28 -21.44
N VAL A 83 -3.04 -8.12 -21.16
CA VAL A 83 -4.20 -7.96 -20.29
C VAL A 83 -5.39 -7.61 -21.16
N THR A 84 -6.39 -8.47 -21.17
CA THR A 84 -7.63 -8.25 -21.92
C THR A 84 -8.61 -7.40 -21.12
N ASP A 85 -9.59 -6.81 -21.82
CA ASP A 85 -10.65 -6.04 -21.20
C ASP A 85 -11.48 -6.87 -20.22
N ASP A 86 -11.72 -8.14 -20.55
CA ASP A 86 -12.45 -9.07 -19.69
C ASP A 86 -11.67 -9.39 -18.41
N GLU A 87 -10.35 -9.54 -18.49
CA GLU A 87 -9.52 -9.75 -17.31
C GLU A 87 -9.49 -8.53 -16.41
N ALA A 88 -9.36 -7.34 -17.00
CA ALA A 88 -9.41 -6.09 -16.26
C ALA A 88 -10.78 -5.90 -15.57
N LYS A 89 -11.88 -6.20 -16.28
CA LYS A 89 -13.21 -6.14 -15.71
C LYS A 89 -13.42 -7.14 -14.57
N LYS A 90 -12.99 -8.38 -14.74
CA LYS A 90 -13.07 -9.42 -13.69
C LYS A 90 -12.29 -9.02 -12.44
N TYR A 91 -11.09 -8.46 -12.62
CA TYR A 91 -10.31 -7.97 -11.50
C TYR A 91 -11.04 -6.84 -10.76
N TYR A 92 -11.54 -5.85 -11.51
CA TYR A 92 -12.29 -4.73 -10.95
C TYR A 92 -13.52 -5.19 -10.15
N ASP A 93 -14.32 -6.07 -10.73
CA ASP A 93 -15.54 -6.59 -10.09
C ASP A 93 -15.23 -7.40 -8.80
N ALA A 94 -14.12 -8.14 -8.81
CA ALA A 94 -13.68 -8.91 -7.66
C ALA A 94 -13.01 -8.06 -6.54
N HIS A 95 -12.50 -6.88 -6.89
CA HIS A 95 -11.73 -6.02 -5.98
C HIS A 95 -12.32 -4.60 -5.89
N LEU A 96 -13.65 -4.48 -5.99
CA LEU A 96 -14.35 -3.18 -6.02
C LEU A 96 -14.03 -2.31 -4.79
N ASN A 97 -13.76 -2.94 -3.65
CA ASN A 97 -13.34 -2.27 -2.43
C ASN A 97 -12.01 -1.51 -2.56
N GLU A 98 -11.09 -1.96 -3.40
CA GLU A 98 -9.80 -1.27 -3.65
C GLU A 98 -9.99 0.03 -4.43
N PHE A 99 -11.08 0.15 -5.17
CA PHE A 99 -11.45 1.29 -5.99
C PHE A 99 -12.54 2.15 -5.35
N THR A 100 -12.94 1.81 -4.13
CA THR A 100 -14.01 2.48 -3.42
C THR A 100 -13.46 3.22 -2.20
N THR A 101 -13.58 4.54 -2.21
CA THR A 101 -13.30 5.36 -1.04
C THR A 101 -14.56 5.33 -0.17
N PRO A 102 -14.44 4.92 1.10
CA PRO A 102 -15.58 4.92 2.02
C PRO A 102 -16.09 6.35 2.27
N PRO A 103 -17.34 6.50 2.72
CA PRO A 103 -17.86 7.80 3.06
C PRO A 103 -17.09 8.38 4.24
N THR A 104 -16.87 9.69 4.21
CA THR A 104 -16.21 10.41 5.31
C THR A 104 -17.11 11.48 5.87
N VAL A 105 -16.90 11.81 7.14
CA VAL A 105 -17.62 12.88 7.84
C VAL A 105 -16.63 13.86 8.45
N THR A 106 -16.98 15.13 8.37
CA THR A 106 -16.30 16.20 9.11
C THR A 106 -17.26 16.70 10.17
N LEU A 107 -16.80 16.70 11.40
CA LEU A 107 -17.57 17.08 12.58
C LEU A 107 -16.89 18.23 13.29
N ARG A 108 -17.68 18.92 14.13
CA ARG A 108 -17.13 19.73 15.23
C ARG A 108 -17.62 19.18 16.55
N GLU A 109 -16.79 19.26 17.56
CA GLU A 109 -17.14 18.80 18.91
C GLU A 109 -17.00 19.91 19.96
N ILE A 110 -17.87 19.83 20.94
CA ILE A 110 -17.71 20.52 22.21
C ILE A 110 -17.75 19.44 23.30
N LEU A 111 -16.71 19.35 24.08
CA LEU A 111 -16.64 18.49 25.27
C LEU A 111 -16.85 19.31 26.50
N VAL A 112 -17.74 18.85 27.35
CA VAL A 112 -17.90 19.35 28.73
C VAL A 112 -17.43 18.24 29.66
N SER A 113 -16.26 18.40 30.22
CA SER A 113 -15.65 17.39 31.10
C SER A 113 -16.42 17.27 32.41
N VAL A 114 -16.55 16.04 32.92
CA VAL A 114 -17.02 15.80 34.27
C VAL A 114 -15.83 15.78 35.22
N ALA A 115 -15.79 16.71 36.15
CA ALA A 115 -14.73 16.78 37.17
C ALA A 115 -14.84 15.58 38.12
N GLY A 116 -13.75 14.84 38.27
CA GLY A 116 -13.66 13.72 39.21
C GLY A 116 -12.71 12.62 38.71
N ASP A 117 -12.30 11.75 39.64
CA ASP A 117 -11.49 10.59 39.30
C ASP A 117 -12.39 9.55 38.65
N SER A 118 -11.92 8.90 37.58
CA SER A 118 -12.69 7.92 36.80
C SER A 118 -13.22 6.71 37.58
N LYS A 119 -12.81 6.60 38.86
CA LYS A 119 -13.18 5.49 39.75
C LYS A 119 -14.35 5.82 40.68
N THR A 120 -14.72 7.10 40.86
CA THR A 120 -15.85 7.52 41.74
C THR A 120 -16.74 8.45 40.96
N MET A 121 -17.96 7.99 40.66
CA MET A 121 -18.96 8.81 40.00
C MET A 121 -19.39 9.96 40.92
N ASN A 122 -19.00 11.18 40.64
CA ASN A 122 -19.49 12.37 41.33
C ASN A 122 -20.81 12.80 40.67
N VAL A 123 -21.93 12.39 41.23
CA VAL A 123 -23.27 12.64 40.68
C VAL A 123 -23.52 14.13 40.50
N ALA A 124 -23.14 14.97 41.45
CA ALA A 124 -23.36 16.42 41.35
C ALA A 124 -22.53 17.05 40.22
N ALA A 125 -21.29 16.57 39.98
CA ALA A 125 -20.45 17.04 38.88
C ALA A 125 -21.00 16.56 37.51
N ASP A 126 -21.55 15.34 37.45
CA ASP A 126 -22.18 14.79 36.24
C ASP A 126 -23.44 15.59 35.87
N GLU A 127 -24.33 15.86 36.84
CA GLU A 127 -25.53 16.67 36.64
C GLU A 127 -25.19 18.12 36.21
N ALA A 128 -24.17 18.72 36.81
CA ALA A 128 -23.71 20.05 36.43
C ALA A 128 -23.18 20.10 35.00
N ALA A 129 -22.38 19.08 34.59
CA ALA A 129 -21.87 18.97 33.24
C ALA A 129 -23.00 18.73 32.20
N GLN A 130 -23.98 17.90 32.57
CA GLN A 130 -25.17 17.67 31.75
C GLN A 130 -26.00 18.97 31.56
N ALA A 131 -26.24 19.70 32.62
CA ALA A 131 -26.96 20.98 32.54
C ALA A 131 -26.19 21.98 31.66
N LYS A 132 -24.85 22.05 31.80
CA LYS A 132 -24.01 22.93 31.00
C LYS A 132 -24.04 22.57 29.53
N VAL A 133 -23.92 21.28 29.15
CA VAL A 133 -23.93 20.88 27.72
C VAL A 133 -25.30 21.12 27.10
N LEU A 134 -26.40 20.94 27.85
CA LEU A 134 -27.77 21.26 27.37
C LEU A 134 -27.94 22.76 27.11
N GLN A 135 -27.40 23.63 27.97
CA GLN A 135 -27.39 25.08 27.71
C GLN A 135 -26.59 25.42 26.46
N ILE A 136 -25.40 24.83 26.27
CA ILE A 136 -24.56 25.03 25.07
C ILE A 136 -25.34 24.57 23.83
N ARG A 137 -25.97 23.42 23.89
CA ARG A 137 -26.79 22.92 22.78
C ARG A 137 -27.93 23.89 22.44
N LYS A 138 -28.64 24.41 23.44
CA LYS A 138 -29.73 25.39 23.23
C LYS A 138 -29.23 26.66 22.53
N ARG A 139 -28.03 27.15 22.88
CA ARG A 139 -27.37 28.28 22.20
C ARG A 139 -27.03 27.94 20.74
N ALA A 140 -26.45 26.75 20.51
CA ALA A 140 -26.07 26.30 19.18
C ALA A 140 -27.28 26.13 18.25
N ILE A 141 -28.37 25.51 18.74
CA ILE A 141 -29.63 25.36 17.96
C ILE A 141 -30.31 26.71 17.75
N GLY A 142 -30.17 27.65 18.72
CA GLY A 142 -30.65 29.02 18.62
C GLY A 142 -29.91 29.88 17.59
N GLY A 143 -28.93 29.32 16.86
CA GLY A 143 -28.23 30.00 15.77
C GLY A 143 -26.91 30.63 16.18
N GLU A 144 -26.44 30.43 17.42
CA GLU A 144 -25.10 30.89 17.80
C GLU A 144 -24.01 30.07 17.08
N ASN A 145 -22.93 30.72 16.69
CA ASN A 145 -21.86 30.09 15.90
C ASN A 145 -21.18 28.97 16.71
N PHE A 146 -21.29 27.73 16.25
CA PHE A 146 -20.75 26.57 16.95
C PHE A 146 -19.22 26.59 17.07
N GLU A 147 -18.52 27.13 16.09
CA GLU A 147 -17.05 27.29 16.11
C GLU A 147 -16.60 28.19 17.23
N LYS A 148 -17.34 29.30 17.41
CA LYS A 148 -17.09 30.24 18.50
C LYS A 148 -17.37 29.61 19.85
N LEU A 149 -18.50 28.91 19.98
CA LEU A 149 -18.83 28.13 21.18
C LEU A 149 -17.76 27.11 21.50
N ALA A 150 -17.30 26.32 20.52
CA ALA A 150 -16.25 25.33 20.72
C ALA A 150 -14.94 25.97 21.21
N SER A 151 -14.57 27.10 20.64
CA SER A 151 -13.37 27.84 21.05
C SER A 151 -13.48 28.47 22.44
N GLU A 152 -14.68 28.82 22.88
CA GLU A 152 -14.91 29.44 24.18
C GLU A 152 -15.04 28.41 25.30
N VAL A 153 -15.92 27.40 25.14
CA VAL A 153 -16.42 26.59 26.24
C VAL A 153 -16.02 25.12 26.19
N SER A 154 -15.36 24.63 25.10
CA SER A 154 -14.96 23.23 25.01
C SER A 154 -13.76 22.91 25.91
N ASP A 155 -13.80 21.74 26.52
CA ASP A 155 -12.67 21.16 27.26
C ASP A 155 -11.88 20.17 26.41
N SER A 156 -12.24 19.99 25.12
CA SER A 156 -11.52 19.11 24.19
C SER A 156 -10.25 19.78 23.67
N PRO A 157 -9.18 19.01 23.37
CA PRO A 157 -8.01 19.50 22.64
C PRO A 157 -8.36 20.13 21.27
N SER A 158 -9.43 19.68 20.63
CA SER A 158 -9.95 20.24 19.37
C SER A 158 -10.41 21.69 19.49
N LYS A 159 -10.58 22.21 20.71
CA LYS A 159 -10.85 23.62 21.02
C LYS A 159 -9.92 24.58 20.26
N ALA A 160 -8.63 24.24 20.18
CA ALA A 160 -7.62 25.04 19.45
C ALA A 160 -7.95 25.20 17.96
N ASN A 161 -8.73 24.28 17.39
CA ASN A 161 -9.20 24.29 16.01
C ASN A 161 -10.73 24.48 15.92
N ALA A 162 -11.30 25.27 16.84
CA ALA A 162 -12.73 25.53 16.89
C ALA A 162 -13.58 24.25 16.89
N GLY A 163 -13.10 23.22 17.56
CA GLY A 163 -13.77 21.93 17.69
C GLY A 163 -13.71 21.01 16.47
N LEU A 164 -13.02 21.40 15.38
CA LEU A 164 -12.99 20.64 14.14
C LEU A 164 -12.29 19.29 14.31
N ILE A 165 -12.95 18.23 13.86
CA ILE A 165 -12.45 16.85 13.79
C ILE A 165 -12.79 16.21 12.45
N GLY A 166 -11.83 15.53 11.87
CA GLY A 166 -11.99 14.86 10.59
C GLY A 166 -11.20 15.51 9.45
N PRO A 167 -11.40 15.03 8.20
CA PRO A 167 -12.40 14.00 7.83
C PRO A 167 -12.13 12.63 8.45
N LEU A 168 -13.17 11.99 8.98
CA LEU A 168 -13.14 10.64 9.55
C LEU A 168 -13.89 9.66 8.63
N SER A 169 -13.34 8.46 8.42
CA SER A 169 -14.10 7.41 7.74
C SER A 169 -15.30 7.00 8.59
N VAL A 170 -16.48 6.93 7.98
CA VAL A 170 -17.69 6.44 8.67
C VAL A 170 -17.50 5.02 9.19
N ASN A 171 -16.64 4.22 8.52
CA ASN A 171 -16.34 2.84 8.95
C ASN A 171 -15.56 2.78 10.27
N ASP A 172 -14.78 3.84 10.59
CA ASP A 172 -13.94 3.91 11.80
C ASP A 172 -14.70 4.48 13.00
N LEU A 173 -15.93 4.94 12.80
CA LEU A 173 -16.77 5.43 13.88
C LEU A 173 -17.31 4.28 14.74
N SER A 174 -17.47 4.54 16.04
CA SER A 174 -18.22 3.61 16.90
C SER A 174 -19.64 3.41 16.37
N PRO A 175 -20.29 2.26 16.64
CA PRO A 175 -21.64 1.98 16.15
C PRO A 175 -22.66 3.09 16.51
N ASP A 176 -22.59 3.61 17.73
CA ASP A 176 -23.49 4.66 18.21
C ASP A 176 -23.25 5.98 17.48
N LEU A 177 -21.99 6.36 17.30
CA LEU A 177 -21.63 7.59 16.60
C LEU A 177 -22.00 7.50 15.12
N ARG A 178 -21.79 6.34 14.49
CA ARG A 178 -22.20 6.10 13.08
C ARG A 178 -23.70 6.27 12.92
N LYS A 179 -24.50 5.60 13.77
CA LYS A 179 -25.96 5.69 13.74
C LYS A 179 -26.46 7.12 13.93
N MET A 180 -25.80 7.86 14.85
CA MET A 180 -26.12 9.28 15.06
C MET A 180 -25.83 10.10 13.80
N VAL A 181 -24.65 10.00 13.24
CA VAL A 181 -24.23 10.77 12.05
C VAL A 181 -25.12 10.43 10.83
N GLU A 182 -25.49 9.16 10.65
CA GLU A 182 -26.38 8.73 9.57
C GLU A 182 -27.79 9.37 9.65
N SER A 183 -28.23 9.75 10.86
CA SER A 183 -29.52 10.41 11.09
C SER A 183 -29.47 11.93 10.95
N MET A 184 -28.26 12.53 10.88
CA MET A 184 -28.05 13.98 10.85
C MET A 184 -27.90 14.51 9.42
N LYS A 185 -28.24 15.78 9.25
CA LYS A 185 -27.94 16.57 8.05
C LYS A 185 -26.79 17.53 8.34
N ALA A 186 -26.08 17.95 7.29
CA ALA A 186 -25.06 18.98 7.44
C ALA A 186 -25.67 20.24 8.10
N GLY A 187 -25.00 20.72 9.15
CA GLY A 187 -25.47 21.81 9.99
C GLY A 187 -26.16 21.37 11.27
N ASP A 188 -26.64 20.14 11.36
CA ASP A 188 -27.34 19.64 12.55
C ASP A 188 -26.40 19.50 13.75
N VAL A 189 -26.96 19.78 14.93
CA VAL A 189 -26.29 19.60 16.24
C VAL A 189 -26.93 18.42 16.96
N SER A 190 -26.12 17.47 17.40
CA SER A 190 -26.54 16.22 18.06
C SER A 190 -27.23 16.47 19.41
N GLU A 191 -27.87 15.43 19.94
CA GLU A 191 -28.08 15.34 21.38
C GLU A 191 -26.73 15.16 22.10
N PRO A 192 -26.60 15.59 23.36
CA PRO A 192 -25.40 15.34 24.14
C PRO A 192 -25.12 13.85 24.34
N LEU A 193 -23.92 13.43 23.95
CA LEU A 193 -23.46 12.05 24.09
C LEU A 193 -22.61 11.92 25.37
N ARG A 194 -23.03 11.05 26.30
CA ARG A 194 -22.23 10.73 27.47
C ARG A 194 -21.04 9.84 27.09
N THR A 195 -19.85 10.30 27.39
CA THR A 195 -18.58 9.59 27.16
C THR A 195 -17.82 9.39 28.45
N ALA A 196 -16.75 8.61 28.44
CA ALA A 196 -15.90 8.43 29.64
C ALA A 196 -15.30 9.76 30.17
N ARG A 197 -15.14 10.78 29.29
CA ARG A 197 -14.55 12.08 29.65
C ARG A 197 -15.58 13.11 30.08
N GLY A 198 -16.86 12.90 29.84
CA GLY A 198 -17.92 13.86 30.07
C GLY A 198 -18.99 13.82 29.00
N TYR A 199 -19.61 14.95 28.73
CA TYR A 199 -20.64 15.09 27.69
C TYR A 199 -20.07 15.72 26.43
N GLN A 200 -20.28 15.06 25.32
CA GLN A 200 -19.85 15.52 23.99
C GLN A 200 -21.06 15.98 23.19
N LEU A 201 -20.95 17.15 22.59
CA LEU A 201 -21.90 17.71 21.66
C LEU A 201 -21.22 17.75 20.29
N LEU A 202 -21.91 17.27 19.26
CA LEU A 202 -21.37 17.19 17.91
C LEU A 202 -22.20 18.03 16.94
N LYS A 203 -21.54 18.71 16.02
CA LYS A 203 -22.17 19.32 14.86
C LYS A 203 -21.63 18.65 13.61
N LEU A 204 -22.52 18.24 12.72
CA LEU A 204 -22.15 17.69 11.42
C LEU A 204 -21.82 18.83 10.45
N GLU A 205 -20.58 18.96 10.02
CA GLU A 205 -20.16 19.96 9.04
C GLU A 205 -20.40 19.47 7.62
N SER A 206 -19.97 18.27 7.30
CA SER A 206 -20.16 17.69 5.96
C SER A 206 -20.08 16.17 5.97
N ILE A 207 -20.75 15.58 4.98
CA ILE A 207 -20.62 14.15 4.64
C ILE A 207 -20.13 14.10 3.19
N THR A 208 -19.00 13.42 2.99
CA THR A 208 -18.56 13.04 1.64
C THR A 208 -19.07 11.63 1.38
N PRO A 209 -19.88 11.40 0.35
CA PRO A 209 -20.44 10.08 0.08
C PRO A 209 -19.36 9.11 -0.39
N THR A 210 -19.67 7.82 -0.35
CA THR A 210 -18.87 6.78 -1.00
C THR A 210 -18.59 7.18 -2.45
N ASN A 211 -17.34 7.07 -2.86
CA ASN A 211 -16.95 7.29 -4.25
C ASN A 211 -16.21 6.06 -4.76
N THR A 212 -16.78 5.42 -5.78
CA THR A 212 -16.16 4.31 -6.48
C THR A 212 -15.54 4.82 -7.79
N MET A 213 -14.24 4.64 -7.94
CA MET A 213 -13.53 4.98 -9.17
C MET A 213 -14.05 4.10 -10.31
N PRO A 214 -14.57 4.67 -11.41
CA PRO A 214 -15.04 3.89 -12.55
C PRO A 214 -13.92 3.04 -13.17
N LEU A 215 -14.28 1.90 -13.75
CA LEU A 215 -13.34 0.97 -14.42
C LEU A 215 -12.42 1.68 -15.41
N ASP A 216 -12.93 2.59 -16.22
CA ASP A 216 -12.15 3.32 -17.22
C ASP A 216 -11.00 4.13 -16.60
N LYS A 217 -11.23 4.71 -15.43
CA LYS A 217 -10.20 5.46 -14.69
C LYS A 217 -9.23 4.54 -13.93
N ALA A 218 -9.73 3.40 -13.46
CA ALA A 218 -8.92 2.40 -12.75
C ALA A 218 -8.12 1.49 -13.69
N ARG A 219 -8.42 1.54 -15.01
CA ARG A 219 -7.94 0.58 -16.01
C ARG A 219 -6.42 0.42 -16.05
N GLU A 220 -5.67 1.52 -16.01
CA GLU A 220 -4.20 1.47 -16.05
C GLU A 220 -3.64 0.75 -14.81
N GLN A 221 -4.12 1.14 -13.63
CA GLN A 221 -3.73 0.52 -12.36
C GLN A 221 -4.10 -0.97 -12.31
N ILE A 222 -5.28 -1.34 -12.81
CA ILE A 222 -5.73 -2.73 -12.91
C ILE A 222 -4.84 -3.51 -13.86
N SER A 223 -4.57 -2.94 -15.03
CA SER A 223 -3.73 -3.60 -16.05
C SER A 223 -2.34 -3.89 -15.52
N GLU A 224 -1.75 -2.98 -14.76
CA GLU A 224 -0.44 -3.17 -14.13
C GLU A 224 -0.46 -4.30 -13.09
N ARG A 225 -1.49 -4.37 -12.25
CA ARG A 225 -1.64 -5.44 -11.25
C ARG A 225 -1.88 -6.80 -11.90
N VAL A 226 -2.83 -6.89 -12.82
CA VAL A 226 -3.13 -8.13 -13.55
C VAL A 226 -1.92 -8.59 -14.35
N PHE A 227 -1.19 -7.67 -14.99
CA PHE A 227 0.05 -8.00 -15.69
C PHE A 227 1.11 -8.56 -14.73
N THR A 228 1.26 -7.97 -13.55
CA THR A 228 2.22 -8.43 -12.54
C THR A 228 1.90 -9.84 -12.05
N ASP A 229 0.63 -10.13 -11.79
CA ASP A 229 0.19 -11.46 -11.36
C ASP A 229 0.36 -12.49 -12.47
N LYS A 230 -0.01 -12.15 -13.70
CA LYS A 230 0.20 -13.01 -14.88
C LYS A 230 1.68 -13.27 -15.10
N ARG A 231 2.53 -12.25 -14.96
CA ARG A 231 3.98 -12.40 -15.08
C ARG A 231 4.53 -13.46 -14.15
N LYS A 232 4.14 -13.40 -12.89
CA LYS A 232 4.56 -14.38 -11.88
C LYS A 232 4.08 -15.79 -12.22
N ALA A 233 2.80 -15.93 -12.55
CA ALA A 233 2.20 -17.21 -12.89
C ALA A 233 2.80 -17.84 -14.16
N GLU A 234 2.92 -17.07 -15.25
CA GLU A 234 3.47 -17.56 -16.51
C GLU A 234 4.98 -17.85 -16.41
N TYR A 235 5.72 -17.06 -15.61
CA TYR A 235 7.12 -17.36 -15.35
C TYR A 235 7.30 -18.70 -14.61
N LEU A 236 6.53 -18.96 -13.56
CA LEU A 236 6.56 -20.24 -12.84
C LEU A 236 6.18 -21.41 -13.75
N LYS A 237 5.16 -21.25 -14.57
CA LYS A 237 4.72 -22.24 -15.54
C LYS A 237 5.80 -22.50 -16.60
N TYR A 238 6.48 -21.45 -17.05
CA TYR A 238 7.60 -21.58 -17.98
C TYR A 238 8.77 -22.34 -17.37
N LEU A 239 9.13 -22.05 -16.12
CA LEU A 239 10.15 -22.78 -15.38
C LEU A 239 9.79 -24.27 -15.21
N GLN A 240 8.57 -24.58 -14.83
CA GLN A 240 8.09 -25.97 -14.75
C GLN A 240 8.24 -26.71 -16.08
N LYS A 241 7.89 -26.05 -17.19
CA LYS A 241 8.08 -26.60 -18.54
C LYS A 241 9.55 -26.86 -18.83
N LEU A 242 10.44 -25.91 -18.54
CA LEU A 242 11.87 -26.09 -18.77
C LEU A 242 12.44 -27.22 -17.92
N ARG A 243 12.08 -27.31 -16.65
CA ARG A 243 12.51 -28.39 -15.75
C ARG A 243 12.06 -29.77 -16.27
N ALA A 244 10.81 -29.87 -16.75
CA ALA A 244 10.28 -31.12 -17.30
C ALA A 244 10.99 -31.58 -18.60
N GLN A 245 11.59 -30.64 -19.33
CA GLN A 245 12.33 -30.91 -20.56
C GLN A 245 13.83 -31.13 -20.33
N ALA A 246 14.35 -30.68 -19.18
CA ALA A 246 15.76 -30.77 -18.86
C ALA A 246 16.16 -32.18 -18.38
N ILE A 247 17.30 -32.66 -18.87
CA ILE A 247 17.96 -33.86 -18.32
C ILE A 247 18.87 -33.38 -17.19
N ILE A 248 18.46 -33.64 -15.94
CA ILE A 248 19.21 -33.24 -14.76
C ILE A 248 20.06 -34.41 -14.28
N GLU A 249 21.38 -34.32 -14.44
CA GLU A 249 22.34 -35.26 -13.89
C GLU A 249 22.71 -34.86 -12.47
N TRP A 250 22.36 -35.71 -11.53
CA TRP A 250 22.66 -35.49 -10.12
C TRP A 250 24.03 -36.13 -9.77
N LYS A 251 24.99 -35.28 -9.43
CA LYS A 251 26.33 -35.75 -8.98
C LYS A 251 26.36 -36.16 -7.50
N ASN A 252 25.29 -35.84 -6.75
CA ASN A 252 25.15 -36.18 -5.33
C ASN A 252 23.73 -36.66 -5.06
N GLU A 253 23.59 -37.89 -4.57
CA GLU A 253 22.28 -38.52 -4.29
C GLU A 253 21.51 -37.83 -3.15
N ASP A 254 22.19 -37.24 -2.17
CA ASP A 254 21.53 -36.50 -1.08
C ASP A 254 20.89 -35.21 -1.59
N VAL A 255 21.53 -34.58 -2.56
CA VAL A 255 20.98 -33.41 -3.26
C VAL A 255 19.77 -33.79 -4.09
N LYS A 256 19.79 -34.94 -4.75
CA LYS A 256 18.65 -35.46 -5.51
C LYS A 256 17.43 -35.74 -4.65
N LYS A 257 17.62 -36.30 -3.44
CA LYS A 257 16.53 -36.58 -2.49
C LYS A 257 15.90 -35.31 -1.89
N ALA A 258 16.62 -34.22 -1.87
CA ALA A 258 16.17 -32.94 -1.33
C ALA A 258 15.43 -32.05 -2.38
N PHE A 259 15.38 -32.49 -3.66
CA PHE A 259 14.69 -31.82 -4.77
C PHE A 259 13.36 -32.49 -5.08
#